data_b26d75b2d0e15dec156bfd604424eb52
#
_entry.id   b26d75b2d0e15dec156bfd604424eb52
#
_cell.length_a   1.000
_cell.length_b   1.000
_cell.length_c   1.000
_cell.angle_alpha   90.00
_cell.angle_beta   90.00
_cell.angle_gamma   90.00
#
_symmetry.space_group_name_H-M   'P 1'
#
loop_
_entity.id
_entity.type
_entity.pdbx_description
1 polymer ?
#
loop_
_entity_poly.entity_id
_entity_poly.type
_entity_poly.pdbx_seq_one_letter_code
_entity_poly.pdbx_strand_id
1 'polypeptide(L)'
;MDMKFYKCSHCGNIIAYVNASGVKASCCGEEMTEIVPKTADSSTEKHVPVVKVDGNLVTVTVGSTLHPMEEKHSIQWISLQTEQGNQRKALAPGQEPTAVFALAPGDKVVAAYEYCNLHGLWKA
;
A
#
# COMPACT_ATOMS: atom_id res chain seq x y z
N MET A 1 3.88 7.39 -13.53
CA MET A 1 2.43 7.21 -13.43
C MET A 1 2.10 6.56 -12.09
N ASP A 2 1.20 7.16 -11.33
CA ASP A 2 0.86 6.66 -9.99
C ASP A 2 -0.01 5.41 -10.08
N MET A 3 0.22 4.48 -9.15
CA MET A 3 -0.69 3.36 -8.95
C MET A 3 -2.01 3.86 -8.39
N LYS A 4 -3.11 3.27 -8.86
CA LYS A 4 -4.45 3.56 -8.35
C LYS A 4 -5.07 2.29 -7.81
N PHE A 5 -5.71 2.43 -6.65
CA PHE A 5 -6.41 1.34 -5.98
C PHE A 5 -7.89 1.67 -5.90
N TYR A 6 -8.72 0.65 -6.04
CA TYR A 6 -10.18 0.78 -6.00
C TYR A 6 -10.75 -0.19 -4.97
N LYS A 7 -11.81 0.23 -4.30
CA LYS A 7 -12.42 -0.56 -3.24
C LYS A 7 -13.92 -0.74 -3.48
N CYS A 8 -14.41 -1.94 -3.19
CA CYS A 8 -15.86 -2.20 -3.10
C CYS A 8 -16.36 -1.74 -1.74
N SER A 9 -17.37 -0.86 -1.73
CA SER A 9 -17.96 -0.35 -0.49
C SER A 9 -18.78 -1.40 0.27
N HIS A 10 -19.14 -2.51 -0.36
CA HIS A 10 -19.96 -3.56 0.25
C HIS A 10 -19.12 -4.69 0.84
N CYS A 11 -18.23 -5.30 0.06
CA CYS A 11 -17.47 -6.47 0.53
C CYS A 11 -16.03 -6.15 0.94
N GLY A 12 -15.54 -4.96 0.62
CA GLY A 12 -14.17 -4.54 0.97
C GLY A 12 -13.08 -5.03 0.04
N ASN A 13 -13.42 -5.65 -1.11
CA ASN A 13 -12.40 -6.00 -2.09
C ASN A 13 -11.62 -4.77 -2.52
N ILE A 14 -10.30 -4.91 -2.61
CA ILE A 14 -9.41 -3.86 -3.13
C ILE A 14 -8.70 -4.41 -4.36
N ILE A 15 -8.72 -3.65 -5.46
CA ILE A 15 -8.09 -4.03 -6.72
C ILE A 15 -7.19 -2.92 -7.25
N ALA A 16 -6.28 -3.29 -8.13
CA ALA A 16 -5.56 -2.38 -8.99
C ALA A 16 -5.62 -2.93 -10.41
N TYR A 17 -5.78 -2.05 -11.41
CA TYR A 17 -5.82 -2.52 -12.80
C TYR A 17 -4.41 -2.83 -13.29
N VAL A 18 -4.23 -4.00 -13.84
CA VAL A 18 -3.02 -4.32 -14.61
C VAL A 18 -3.01 -3.52 -15.90
N ASN A 19 -4.19 -3.39 -16.50
CA ASN A 19 -4.39 -2.60 -17.71
C ASN A 19 -5.74 -1.89 -17.61
N ALA A 20 -5.74 -0.57 -17.60
CA ALA A 20 -6.95 0.24 -17.46
C ALA A 20 -7.49 0.61 -18.84
N SER A 21 -8.67 0.12 -19.16
CA SER A 21 -9.35 0.44 -20.43
C SER A 21 -10.12 1.76 -20.38
N GLY A 22 -10.34 2.30 -19.20
CA GLY A 22 -11.22 3.44 -18.97
C GLY A 22 -12.61 3.05 -18.47
N VAL A 23 -12.94 1.76 -18.52
CA VAL A 23 -14.18 1.24 -17.95
C VAL A 23 -13.90 0.78 -16.53
N LYS A 24 -14.67 1.27 -15.56
CA LYS A 24 -14.50 0.93 -14.17
C LYS A 24 -15.08 -0.44 -13.83
N ALA A 25 -14.37 -1.20 -13.02
CA ALA A 25 -14.84 -2.48 -12.53
C ALA A 25 -15.99 -2.29 -11.55
N SER A 26 -16.91 -3.25 -11.54
CA SER A 26 -18.01 -3.30 -10.59
C SER A 26 -17.85 -4.50 -9.67
N CYS A 27 -18.30 -4.34 -8.43
CA CYS A 27 -18.30 -5.40 -7.42
C CYS A 27 -19.54 -5.23 -6.55
N CYS A 28 -20.21 -6.34 -6.22
CA CYS A 28 -21.45 -6.32 -5.43
C CYS A 28 -22.52 -5.39 -6.02
N GLY A 29 -22.63 -5.33 -7.34
CA GLY A 29 -23.66 -4.55 -8.03
C GLY A 29 -23.39 -3.06 -8.12
N GLU A 30 -22.23 -2.58 -7.70
CA GLU A 30 -21.84 -1.18 -7.78
C GLU A 30 -20.45 -0.99 -8.38
N GLU A 31 -20.25 0.16 -8.99
CA GLU A 31 -18.94 0.57 -9.48
C GLU A 31 -17.98 0.73 -8.31
N MET A 32 -16.77 0.18 -8.43
CA MET A 32 -15.75 0.32 -7.40
C MET A 32 -15.22 1.75 -7.33
N THR A 33 -14.93 2.20 -6.11
CA THR A 33 -14.50 3.58 -5.83
C THR A 33 -13.00 3.66 -5.72
N GLU A 34 -12.39 4.65 -6.37
CA GLU A 34 -10.97 4.91 -6.22
C GLU A 34 -10.66 5.34 -4.78
N ILE A 35 -9.60 4.77 -4.21
CA ILE A 35 -9.10 5.16 -2.90
C ILE A 35 -7.94 6.13 -3.12
N VAL A 36 -8.10 7.38 -2.67
CA VAL A 36 -7.04 8.39 -2.78
C VAL A 36 -6.10 8.24 -1.58
N PRO A 37 -4.80 7.98 -1.79
CA PRO A 37 -3.87 7.79 -0.68
C PRO A 37 -3.63 9.09 0.08
N LYS A 38 -3.55 8.99 1.40
CA LYS A 38 -3.13 10.07 2.28
C LYS A 38 -1.61 10.14 2.30
N THR A 39 -1.07 11.35 2.42
CA THR A 39 0.37 11.59 2.29
C THR A 39 1.00 12.27 3.50
N ALA A 40 0.20 12.64 4.50
CA ALA A 40 0.70 13.34 5.68
C ALA A 40 0.05 12.79 6.95
N ASP A 41 0.86 12.47 7.96
CA ASP A 41 0.38 12.07 9.27
C ASP A 41 -0.15 13.27 10.03
N SER A 42 -1.32 13.11 10.66
CA SER A 42 -1.97 14.17 11.45
C SER A 42 -2.29 13.74 12.88
N SER A 43 -1.91 12.52 13.29
CA SER A 43 -2.21 11.98 14.61
C SER A 43 -0.94 11.40 15.25
N THR A 44 -1.07 10.93 16.50
CA THR A 44 0.02 10.24 17.20
C THR A 44 0.36 8.90 16.55
N GLU A 45 -0.62 8.27 15.89
CA GLU A 45 -0.41 7.03 15.15
C GLU A 45 0.09 7.36 13.76
N LYS A 46 1.25 6.83 13.40
CA LYS A 46 1.93 7.15 12.14
C LYS A 46 1.62 6.10 11.08
N HIS A 47 1.16 6.56 9.91
CA HIS A 47 0.75 5.72 8.78
C HIS A 47 1.60 5.92 7.53
N VAL A 48 2.24 7.07 7.37
CA VAL A 48 3.03 7.33 6.17
C VAL A 48 4.21 6.35 6.13
N PRO A 49 4.35 5.56 5.05
CA PRO A 49 5.44 4.61 4.93
C PRO A 49 6.81 5.29 5.00
N VAL A 50 7.75 4.65 5.69
CA VAL A 50 9.15 5.07 5.73
C VAL A 50 9.93 4.13 4.82
N VAL A 51 10.54 4.69 3.78
CA VAL A 51 11.26 3.92 2.75
C VAL A 51 12.76 4.08 2.97
N LYS A 52 13.44 2.95 3.08
CA LYS A 52 14.91 2.91 3.20
C LYS A 52 15.49 2.04 2.09
N VAL A 53 16.38 2.62 1.29
CA VAL A 53 17.04 1.92 0.19
C VAL A 53 18.49 1.63 0.57
N ASP A 54 18.88 0.37 0.46
CA ASP A 54 20.25 -0.08 0.69
C ASP A 54 20.66 -1.02 -0.46
N GLY A 55 21.43 -0.47 -1.40
CA GLY A 55 21.78 -1.21 -2.62
C GLY A 55 20.53 -1.57 -3.42
N ASN A 56 20.32 -2.86 -3.64
CA ASN A 56 19.13 -3.37 -4.34
C ASN A 56 17.99 -3.76 -3.39
N LEU A 57 18.13 -3.54 -2.08
CA LEU A 57 17.10 -3.85 -1.11
C LEU A 57 16.37 -2.59 -0.68
N VAL A 58 15.05 -2.68 -0.62
CA VAL A 58 14.18 -1.61 -0.17
C VAL A 58 13.38 -2.11 1.02
N THR A 59 13.54 -1.43 2.16
CA THR A 59 12.77 -1.73 3.37
C THR A 59 11.71 -0.65 3.55
N VAL A 60 10.46 -1.06 3.61
CA VAL A 60 9.32 -0.17 3.84
C VAL A 60 8.74 -0.50 5.20
N THR A 61 8.74 0.47 6.11
CA THR A 61 8.22 0.33 7.47
C THR A 61 7.07 1.31 7.68
N VAL A 62 6.01 0.89 8.35
CA VAL A 62 4.87 1.74 8.69
C VAL A 62 4.88 1.98 10.19
N GLY A 63 5.10 3.15 10.65
CA GLY A 63 5.50 4.45 10.10
C GLY A 63 6.75 4.91 10.84
N SER A 64 6.97 6.21 11.06
CA SER A 64 8.11 6.71 11.84
C SER A 64 8.09 6.19 13.28
N THR A 65 6.91 5.94 13.84
CA THR A 65 6.69 5.10 15.02
C THR A 65 5.93 3.87 14.52
N LEU A 66 6.33 2.66 14.95
CA LEU A 66 5.75 1.43 14.43
C LEU A 66 4.23 1.38 14.64
N HIS A 67 3.52 1.11 13.56
CA HIS A 67 2.07 0.98 13.56
C HIS A 67 1.66 -0.30 14.30
N PRO A 68 0.51 -0.31 15.01
CA PRO A 68 -0.02 -1.54 15.61
C PRO A 68 -0.25 -2.64 14.57
N MET A 69 -0.04 -3.88 14.99
CA MET A 69 -0.26 -5.07 14.17
C MET A 69 -1.11 -6.09 14.95
N GLU A 70 -2.30 -5.66 15.37
CA GLU A 70 -3.29 -6.47 16.07
C GLU A 70 -4.35 -6.98 15.10
N GLU A 71 -5.10 -8.04 15.47
CA GLU A 71 -6.13 -8.60 14.60
C GLU A 71 -7.17 -7.59 14.12
N LYS A 72 -7.56 -6.68 15.00
CA LYS A 72 -8.58 -5.66 14.70
C LYS A 72 -8.01 -4.38 14.11
N HIS A 73 -6.70 -4.20 14.16
CA HIS A 73 -6.03 -2.98 13.74
C HIS A 73 -4.63 -3.30 13.26
N SER A 74 -4.45 -3.37 11.96
CA SER A 74 -3.18 -3.77 11.37
C SER A 74 -2.99 -3.24 9.96
N ILE A 75 -1.74 -3.19 9.55
CA ILE A 75 -1.36 -2.98 8.16
C ILE A 75 -1.56 -4.30 7.42
N GLN A 76 -2.40 -4.31 6.40
CA GLN A 76 -2.77 -5.53 5.69
C GLN A 76 -1.83 -5.85 4.54
N TRP A 77 -1.25 -4.85 3.91
CA TRP A 77 -0.28 -5.02 2.84
C TRP A 77 0.54 -3.76 2.62
N ILE A 78 1.70 -3.96 2.02
CA ILE A 78 2.59 -2.90 1.55
C ILE A 78 2.86 -3.13 0.07
N SER A 79 2.72 -2.09 -0.75
CA SER A 79 2.95 -2.12 -2.19
C SER A 79 4.06 -1.15 -2.56
N LEU A 80 5.02 -1.62 -3.34
CA LEU A 80 6.13 -0.81 -3.83
C LEU A 80 5.98 -0.59 -5.32
N GLN A 81 5.94 0.66 -5.73
CA GLN A 81 5.99 1.04 -7.13
C GLN A 81 7.41 1.41 -7.51
N THR A 82 7.92 0.80 -8.58
CA THR A 82 9.23 1.10 -9.11
C THR A 82 9.12 1.53 -10.57
N GLU A 83 10.22 1.99 -11.18
CA GLU A 83 10.22 2.35 -12.60
C GLU A 83 9.92 1.17 -13.52
N GLN A 84 10.28 -0.05 -13.11
CA GLN A 84 10.12 -1.27 -13.93
C GLN A 84 8.89 -2.09 -13.56
N GLY A 85 8.15 -1.73 -12.52
CA GLY A 85 6.96 -2.49 -12.15
C GLY A 85 6.50 -2.26 -10.72
N ASN A 86 5.77 -3.25 -10.20
CA ASN A 86 5.18 -3.19 -8.87
C ASN A 86 5.44 -4.48 -8.12
N GLN A 87 5.62 -4.35 -6.80
CA GLN A 87 5.72 -5.49 -5.91
C GLN A 87 4.77 -5.27 -4.73
N ARG A 88 4.21 -6.34 -4.19
CA ARG A 88 3.32 -6.24 -3.03
C ARG A 88 3.57 -7.40 -2.09
N LYS A 89 3.54 -7.12 -0.79
CA LYS A 89 3.61 -8.13 0.25
C LYS A 89 2.44 -7.98 1.20
N ALA A 90 1.72 -9.08 1.45
CA ALA A 90 0.69 -9.14 2.45
C ALA A 90 1.33 -9.29 3.83
N LEU A 91 0.71 -8.66 4.83
CA LEU A 91 1.12 -8.76 6.23
C LEU A 91 -0.02 -9.37 7.04
N ALA A 92 0.34 -10.01 8.14
CA ALA A 92 -0.63 -10.58 9.07
C ALA A 92 -0.45 -9.96 10.46
N PRO A 93 -1.51 -9.94 11.29
CA PRO A 93 -1.37 -9.54 12.69
C PRO A 93 -0.28 -10.34 13.40
N GLY A 94 0.48 -9.67 14.26
CA GLY A 94 1.61 -10.26 14.96
C GLY A 94 2.95 -10.15 14.23
N GLN A 95 2.94 -9.80 12.94
CA GLN A 95 4.17 -9.47 12.20
C GLN A 95 4.55 -8.00 12.44
N GLU A 96 5.81 -7.66 12.22
CA GLU A 96 6.20 -6.26 12.18
C GLU A 96 5.58 -5.56 10.95
N PRO A 97 5.24 -4.27 11.06
CA PRO A 97 4.67 -3.52 9.92
C PRO A 97 5.77 -3.12 8.93
N THR A 98 6.46 -4.10 8.40
CA THR A 98 7.65 -3.92 7.56
C THR A 98 7.65 -4.93 6.43
N ALA A 99 8.05 -4.50 5.24
CA ALA A 99 8.28 -5.37 4.09
C ALA A 99 9.61 -5.02 3.42
N VAL A 100 10.33 -6.05 2.99
CA VAL A 100 11.60 -5.91 2.27
C VAL A 100 11.40 -6.37 0.83
N PHE A 101 11.82 -5.52 -0.11
CA PHE A 101 11.71 -5.80 -1.55
C PHE A 101 13.09 -5.80 -2.17
N ALA A 102 13.30 -6.64 -3.17
CA ALA A 102 14.51 -6.64 -3.96
C ALA A 102 14.27 -5.96 -5.31
N LEU A 103 15.18 -5.09 -5.70
CA LEU A 103 15.12 -4.41 -7.00
C LEU A 103 16.00 -5.14 -8.01
N ALA A 104 15.50 -5.24 -9.24
CA ALA A 104 16.32 -5.66 -10.36
C ALA A 104 17.41 -4.61 -10.66
N PRO A 105 18.52 -5.00 -11.31
CA PRO A 105 19.55 -4.03 -11.69
C PRO A 105 18.98 -2.84 -12.47
N GLY A 106 19.30 -1.64 -12.04
CA GLY A 106 18.85 -0.41 -12.69
C GLY A 106 17.45 0.06 -12.34
N ASP A 107 16.69 -0.72 -11.57
CA ASP A 107 15.36 -0.30 -11.13
C ASP A 107 15.45 0.72 -9.99
N LYS A 108 14.41 1.57 -9.87
CA LYS A 108 14.37 2.63 -8.86
C LYS A 108 12.98 2.74 -8.25
N VAL A 109 12.94 3.06 -6.96
CA VAL A 109 11.70 3.29 -6.23
C VAL A 109 11.02 4.56 -6.74
N VAL A 110 9.72 4.47 -7.00
CA VAL A 110 8.86 5.60 -7.34
C VAL A 110 8.01 5.99 -6.15
N ALA A 111 7.34 5.02 -5.52
CA ALA A 111 6.46 5.28 -4.38
C ALA A 111 6.24 4.00 -3.58
N ALA A 112 5.90 4.17 -2.30
CA ALA A 112 5.47 3.08 -1.44
C ALA A 112 4.06 3.38 -0.92
N TYR A 113 3.24 2.33 -0.81
CA TYR A 113 1.86 2.40 -0.33
C TYR A 113 1.66 1.39 0.78
N GLU A 114 0.82 1.72 1.73
CA GLU A 114 0.34 0.77 2.73
C GLU A 114 -1.17 0.92 2.93
N TYR A 115 -1.81 -0.16 3.37
CA TYR A 115 -3.22 -0.13 3.70
C TYR A 115 -3.46 -0.61 5.12
N CYS A 116 -4.04 0.30 5.93
CA CYS A 116 -4.51 0.02 7.28
C CYS A 116 -6.00 -0.28 7.23
N ASN A 117 -6.44 -1.36 7.88
CA ASN A 117 -7.85 -1.76 7.84
C ASN A 117 -8.79 -0.72 8.45
N LEU A 118 -8.32 0.10 9.37
CA LEU A 118 -9.14 1.14 10.01
C LEU A 118 -8.96 2.53 9.39
N HIS A 119 -7.75 2.86 8.92
CA HIS A 119 -7.42 4.23 8.52
C HIS A 119 -7.10 4.39 7.03
N GLY A 120 -7.20 3.31 6.25
CA GLY A 120 -7.16 3.38 4.79
C GLY A 120 -5.77 3.35 4.17
N LEU A 121 -5.67 3.95 2.99
CA LEU A 121 -4.48 3.91 2.12
C LEU A 121 -3.58 5.13 2.37
N TRP A 122 -2.28 4.88 2.47
CA TRP A 122 -1.26 5.91 2.69
C TRP A 122 -0.10 5.72 1.71
N LYS A 123 0.58 6.81 1.40
CA LYS A 123 1.64 6.85 0.38
C LYS A 123 2.83 7.68 0.84
N ALA A 124 4.00 7.23 0.49
CA ALA A 124 5.25 7.99 0.58
C ALA A 124 5.96 8.05 -0.77
#